data_6dad01e0a4b1f8a4808f8e56ec0b03c9
#
_entry.id   6dad01e0a4b1f8a4808f8e56ec0b03c9
#
_cell.length_a   1.000
_cell.length_b   1.000
_cell.length_c   1.000
_cell.angle_alpha   90.00
_cell.angle_beta   90.00
_cell.angle_gamma   90.00
#
_symmetry.space_group_name_H-M   'P 1'
#
loop_
_entity.id
_entity.type
_entity.pdbx_description
1 polymer ?
#
loop_
_entity_poly.entity_id
_entity_poly.type
_entity_poly.pdbx_seq_one_letter_code
_entity_poly.pdbx_strand_id
1 'polypeptide(L)'
;LLTYMDPKFSRAEVTYLLSKLNYPVPPPAGKDKDGTPFWSGKQLFSLTLPKDLTLEFRSNIWAGCTDPPLNCKHDAWVVIENGVLKAGTIDKKAIAFEKGAVLDAIARNDGMPRARQFLDEMSRLAITAMGLKGLSTGIDDEDVPEPALHEIQSSLDAAREKVDELVEQYRKGKLEQMPGRSIEETLEVMVRRELGQARDKAGEIAGRFLGLENPAVILAKSGARGSMLNLTQMAGAVGQQSVRGERLMRGYFNRTLPHFERGDLGSAARGFVSSSYKRGLSPTEYFFHSMGGRESLVDTAVRTSRSGYMQRRLINALEDLKVAEDRTVRNTAGTVIEFDYGEDGIDPTRSYQGAAVSLDEVVSQILGRRVRSSDERRPDGPAGTPPVTEEEMDLQAEAQLEEEGEEEETEEFGAPEEGPEFGGE
;
A
#
# COMPACT_ATOMS: atom_id res chain seq x y z
N LEU A 1 -2.55 18.56 5.36
CA LEU A 1 -3.19 19.91 5.39
C LEU A 1 -3.04 20.63 6.72
N LEU A 2 -3.08 19.91 7.85
CA LEU A 2 -2.93 20.50 9.17
C LEU A 2 -1.47 20.64 9.61
N THR A 3 -0.63 19.66 9.31
CA THR A 3 0.75 19.55 9.83
C THR A 3 1.84 19.79 8.81
N TYR A 4 1.57 19.56 7.50
CA TYR A 4 2.55 19.75 6.44
C TYR A 4 2.98 21.21 6.32
N MET A 5 4.28 21.45 6.36
CA MET A 5 4.91 22.80 6.32
C MET A 5 4.34 23.78 7.35
N ASP A 6 3.77 23.25 8.42
CA ASP A 6 3.31 23.99 9.60
C ASP A 6 2.41 25.22 9.31
N PRO A 7 1.22 25.05 8.76
CA PRO A 7 0.34 26.14 8.39
C PRO A 7 -0.05 26.97 9.60
N LYS A 8 -0.16 28.29 9.38
CA LYS A 8 -0.54 29.26 10.41
C LYS A 8 -2.06 29.41 10.46
N PHE A 9 -2.58 29.52 11.66
CA PHE A 9 -3.99 29.73 11.94
C PHE A 9 -4.23 31.01 12.78
N SER A 10 -5.28 31.73 12.48
CA SER A 10 -5.76 32.87 13.26
C SER A 10 -6.49 32.40 14.52
N ARG A 11 -6.70 33.32 15.47
CA ARG A 11 -7.45 33.03 16.71
C ARG A 11 -8.88 32.53 16.46
N ALA A 12 -9.56 33.08 15.47
CA ALA A 12 -10.92 32.67 15.12
C ALA A 12 -10.95 31.23 14.60
N GLU A 13 -10.03 30.90 13.69
CA GLU A 13 -9.89 29.53 13.14
C GLU A 13 -9.54 28.53 14.24
N VAL A 14 -8.60 28.85 15.14
CA VAL A 14 -8.24 27.97 16.26
C VAL A 14 -9.40 27.76 17.22
N THR A 15 -10.15 28.82 17.54
CA THR A 15 -11.36 28.68 18.38
C THR A 15 -12.38 27.78 17.73
N TYR A 16 -12.55 27.87 16.41
CA TYR A 16 -13.44 26.98 15.66
C TYR A 16 -12.93 25.55 15.63
N LEU A 17 -11.64 25.33 15.37
CA LEU A 17 -11.01 24.01 15.35
C LEU A 17 -11.16 23.29 16.70
N LEU A 18 -10.93 24.00 17.79
CA LEU A 18 -11.00 23.44 19.14
C LEU A 18 -12.43 23.36 19.72
N SER A 19 -13.42 24.01 19.10
CA SER A 19 -14.80 23.99 19.57
C SER A 19 -15.42 22.60 19.70
N LYS A 20 -14.93 21.63 18.93
CA LYS A 20 -15.37 20.23 18.92
C LYS A 20 -14.58 19.32 19.86
N LEU A 21 -13.50 19.82 20.47
CA LEU A 21 -12.53 19.02 21.23
C LEU A 21 -12.52 19.33 22.73
N ASN A 22 -13.22 20.35 23.17
CA ASN A 22 -13.23 20.82 24.56
C ASN A 22 -11.83 21.17 25.12
N TYR A 23 -10.87 21.51 24.27
CA TYR A 23 -9.57 22.02 24.70
C TYR A 23 -9.58 23.54 24.81
N PRO A 24 -8.92 24.12 25.81
CA PRO A 24 -8.71 25.55 25.87
C PRO A 24 -7.76 25.98 24.74
N VAL A 25 -7.94 27.22 24.25
CA VAL A 25 -7.04 27.77 23.23
C VAL A 25 -5.63 27.88 23.83
N PRO A 26 -4.61 27.24 23.25
CA PRO A 26 -3.26 27.31 23.76
C PRO A 26 -2.65 28.69 23.56
N PRO A 27 -1.52 29.03 24.21
CA PRO A 27 -0.82 30.26 23.92
C PRO A 27 -0.36 30.29 22.45
N PRO A 28 -0.29 31.48 21.82
CA PRO A 28 0.11 31.58 20.41
C PRO A 28 1.54 31.07 20.19
N ALA A 29 1.79 30.42 19.06
CA ALA A 29 3.10 29.92 18.65
C ALA A 29 4.08 31.08 18.37
N GLY A 30 3.55 32.20 17.90
CA GLY A 30 4.35 33.38 17.57
C GLY A 30 3.49 34.57 17.15
N LYS A 31 4.17 35.62 16.67
CA LYS A 31 3.54 36.78 16.05
C LYS A 31 3.99 36.89 14.61
N ASP A 32 3.10 37.16 13.70
CA ASP A 32 3.39 37.39 12.30
C ASP A 32 4.07 38.76 12.09
N LYS A 33 4.47 39.04 10.85
CA LYS A 33 5.14 40.30 10.47
C LYS A 33 4.32 41.55 10.89
N ASP A 34 3.02 41.43 10.91
CA ASP A 34 2.07 42.48 11.30
C ASP A 34 1.79 42.54 12.82
N GLY A 35 2.49 41.75 13.63
CA GLY A 35 2.33 41.67 15.09
C GLY A 35 1.12 40.86 15.55
N THR A 36 0.34 40.29 14.64
CA THR A 36 -0.85 39.47 14.96
C THR A 36 -0.39 38.09 15.49
N PRO A 37 -1.01 37.58 16.57
CA PRO A 37 -0.68 36.26 17.09
C PRO A 37 -1.19 35.19 16.12
N PHE A 38 -0.35 34.14 15.90
CA PHE A 38 -0.71 32.99 15.11
C PHE A 38 -0.46 31.67 15.88
N TRP A 39 -1.13 30.62 15.48
CA TRP A 39 -1.01 29.27 15.99
C TRP A 39 -0.55 28.35 14.87
N SER A 40 0.27 27.39 15.24
CA SER A 40 0.84 26.38 14.34
C SER A 40 -0.09 25.17 14.26
N GLY A 41 -0.22 24.58 13.07
CA GLY A 41 -0.97 23.35 12.89
C GLY A 41 -0.39 22.17 13.66
N LYS A 42 0.93 22.09 13.77
CA LYS A 42 1.64 21.07 14.59
C LYS A 42 1.33 21.25 16.07
N GLN A 43 1.24 22.49 16.56
CA GLN A 43 0.84 22.78 17.93
C GLN A 43 -0.58 22.31 18.22
N LEU A 44 -1.52 22.52 17.30
CA LEU A 44 -2.90 22.07 17.47
C LEU A 44 -3.02 20.56 17.46
N PHE A 45 -2.27 19.88 16.61
CA PHE A 45 -2.21 18.41 16.61
C PHE A 45 -1.60 17.86 17.91
N SER A 46 -0.59 18.51 18.46
CA SER A 46 0.05 18.12 19.72
C SER A 46 -0.90 18.07 20.91
N LEU A 47 -2.01 18.81 20.88
CA LEU A 47 -3.02 18.78 21.95
C LEU A 47 -3.71 17.41 22.09
N THR A 48 -3.75 16.63 21.02
CA THR A 48 -4.38 15.29 21.01
C THR A 48 -3.43 14.20 21.47
N LEU A 49 -2.11 14.46 21.52
CA LEU A 49 -1.09 13.49 21.89
C LEU A 49 -0.95 13.33 23.42
N PRO A 50 -0.61 12.12 23.92
CA PRO A 50 -0.15 11.93 25.29
C PRO A 50 1.13 12.73 25.56
N LYS A 51 1.29 13.25 26.79
CA LYS A 51 2.40 14.15 27.16
C LYS A 51 3.76 13.48 27.26
N ASP A 52 3.79 12.19 27.42
CA ASP A 52 4.99 11.35 27.57
C ASP A 52 5.40 10.65 26.29
N LEU A 53 4.66 10.84 25.21
CA LEU A 53 4.95 10.24 23.91
C LEU A 53 6.20 10.87 23.28
N THR A 54 7.21 10.02 23.00
CA THR A 54 8.41 10.40 22.27
C THR A 54 8.64 9.40 21.15
N LEU A 55 8.65 9.87 19.90
CA LEU A 55 8.78 9.05 18.70
C LEU A 55 9.51 9.80 17.60
N GLU A 56 10.28 9.04 16.81
CA GLU A 56 10.93 9.54 15.61
C GLU A 56 10.78 8.52 14.47
N PHE A 57 10.23 8.95 13.33
CA PHE A 57 10.09 8.11 12.14
C PHE A 57 9.93 8.95 10.87
N ARG A 58 10.12 8.34 9.70
CA ARG A 58 9.90 9.00 8.40
C ARG A 58 8.43 8.90 7.99
N SER A 59 7.88 10.01 7.51
CA SER A 59 6.55 10.04 6.90
C SER A 59 6.54 9.42 5.49
N ASN A 60 5.36 9.13 4.98
CA ASN A 60 5.18 8.60 3.63
C ASN A 60 5.32 9.67 2.53
N ILE A 61 5.11 10.93 2.88
CA ILE A 61 5.05 12.04 1.91
C ILE A 61 6.37 12.20 1.14
N TRP A 62 7.51 11.88 1.77
CA TRP A 62 8.83 11.90 1.15
C TRP A 62 9.73 10.79 1.72
N ALA A 63 9.44 9.55 1.37
CA ALA A 63 10.15 8.37 1.89
C ALA A 63 11.66 8.38 1.60
N GLY A 64 12.09 8.98 0.49
CA GLY A 64 13.51 9.10 0.08
C GLY A 64 14.29 10.28 0.66
N CYS A 65 13.78 10.98 1.71
CA CYS A 65 14.49 12.11 2.30
C CYS A 65 15.74 11.64 3.07
N THR A 66 16.89 12.20 2.73
CA THR A 66 18.19 11.97 3.39
C THR A 66 18.60 13.10 4.34
N ASP A 67 17.81 14.18 4.40
CA ASP A 67 18.09 15.33 5.25
C ASP A 67 17.95 14.95 6.75
N PRO A 68 18.67 15.65 7.66
CA PRO A 68 18.54 15.39 9.09
C PRO A 68 17.11 15.72 9.61
N PRO A 69 16.63 15.02 10.66
CA PRO A 69 15.25 15.06 11.09
C PRO A 69 14.65 16.45 11.32
N LEU A 70 15.37 17.34 12.00
CA LEU A 70 14.87 18.68 12.34
C LEU A 70 15.06 19.73 11.23
N ASN A 71 15.86 19.44 10.21
CA ASN A 71 16.20 20.37 9.12
C ASN A 71 15.75 19.88 7.74
N CYS A 72 14.81 18.95 7.69
CA CYS A 72 14.29 18.42 6.45
C CYS A 72 13.46 19.47 5.70
N LYS A 73 13.88 19.81 4.48
CA LYS A 73 13.19 20.79 3.60
C LYS A 73 11.77 20.37 3.21
N HIS A 74 11.49 19.07 3.26
CA HIS A 74 10.23 18.47 2.84
C HIS A 74 9.33 18.09 4.01
N ASP A 75 9.72 18.43 5.25
CA ASP A 75 8.97 18.11 6.49
C ASP A 75 8.65 16.59 6.60
N ALA A 76 9.59 15.76 6.14
CA ALA A 76 9.41 14.31 6.00
C ALA A 76 9.69 13.52 7.31
N TRP A 77 10.46 14.07 8.23
CA TRP A 77 10.75 13.42 9.50
C TRP A 77 9.77 13.86 10.57
N VAL A 78 9.02 12.89 11.08
CA VAL A 78 8.13 13.11 12.23
C VAL A 78 8.94 12.94 13.50
N VAL A 79 9.06 14.03 14.26
CA VAL A 79 9.72 14.07 15.56
C VAL A 79 8.72 14.55 16.60
N ILE A 80 8.35 13.68 17.51
CA ILE A 80 7.48 13.95 18.66
C ILE A 80 8.31 13.82 19.91
N GLU A 81 8.39 14.88 20.73
CA GLU A 81 9.09 14.88 22.00
C GLU A 81 8.14 15.32 23.11
N ASN A 82 7.98 14.49 24.14
CA ASN A 82 7.10 14.77 25.27
C ASN A 82 5.70 15.22 24.83
N GLY A 83 5.12 14.52 23.87
CA GLY A 83 3.78 14.81 23.35
C GLY A 83 3.68 16.05 22.47
N VAL A 84 4.80 16.65 22.06
CA VAL A 84 4.84 17.83 21.17
C VAL A 84 5.43 17.45 19.82
N LEU A 85 4.68 17.66 18.77
CA LEU A 85 5.13 17.47 17.37
C LEU A 85 6.06 18.63 16.98
N LYS A 86 7.38 18.37 16.96
CA LYS A 86 8.43 19.35 16.63
C LYS A 86 8.60 19.53 15.13
N ALA A 87 8.64 18.45 14.40
CA ALA A 87 8.83 18.40 12.96
C ALA A 87 8.01 17.27 12.35
N GLY A 88 7.83 17.32 11.04
CA GLY A 88 7.21 16.25 10.27
C GLY A 88 5.74 16.42 9.98
N THR A 89 5.31 15.64 9.02
CA THR A 89 3.92 15.61 8.53
C THR A 89 3.25 14.34 8.99
N ILE A 90 2.08 14.46 9.59
CA ILE A 90 1.26 13.32 9.99
C ILE A 90 0.50 12.79 8.78
N ASP A 91 0.79 11.57 8.40
CA ASP A 91 0.25 10.88 7.23
C ASP A 91 -0.16 9.42 7.56
N LYS A 92 -0.31 8.58 6.53
CA LYS A 92 -0.70 7.17 6.68
C LYS A 92 0.25 6.41 7.62
N LYS A 93 1.59 6.61 7.54
CA LYS A 93 2.53 5.92 8.43
C LYS A 93 2.38 6.29 9.90
N ALA A 94 1.86 7.49 10.19
CA ALA A 94 1.59 7.91 11.56
C ALA A 94 0.34 7.25 12.15
N ILE A 95 -0.75 7.10 11.37
CA ILE A 95 -2.09 6.85 11.88
C ILE A 95 -2.74 5.58 11.29
N ALA A 96 -2.13 4.92 10.29
CA ALA A 96 -2.72 3.74 9.66
C ALA A 96 -3.04 2.63 10.67
N PHE A 97 -4.08 1.87 10.35
CA PHE A 97 -4.54 0.76 11.18
C PHE A 97 -3.48 -0.35 11.33
N GLU A 98 -2.76 -0.70 10.27
CA GLU A 98 -1.83 -1.84 10.29
C GLU A 98 -0.44 -1.49 10.84
N LYS A 99 0.09 -0.31 10.50
CA LYS A 99 1.47 0.10 10.83
C LYS A 99 1.56 1.56 11.27
N GLY A 100 0.54 2.12 11.90
CA GLY A 100 0.53 3.52 12.34
C GLY A 100 1.40 3.72 13.57
N ALA A 101 2.61 4.26 13.40
CA ALA A 101 3.59 4.38 14.47
C ALA A 101 3.07 5.14 15.71
N VAL A 102 2.31 6.21 15.52
CA VAL A 102 1.74 6.99 16.63
C VAL A 102 0.62 6.23 17.33
N LEU A 103 -0.27 5.63 16.55
CA LEU A 103 -1.40 4.88 17.10
C LEU A 103 -0.94 3.64 17.88
N ASP A 104 0.01 2.90 17.33
CA ASP A 104 0.59 1.71 17.96
C ASP A 104 1.30 2.06 19.27
N ALA A 105 2.12 3.13 19.28
CA ALA A 105 2.79 3.58 20.48
C ALA A 105 1.81 4.02 21.59
N ILE A 106 0.74 4.75 21.24
CA ILE A 106 -0.30 5.14 22.20
C ILE A 106 -1.02 3.90 22.74
N ALA A 107 -1.37 2.95 21.87
CA ALA A 107 -2.06 1.74 22.28
C ALA A 107 -1.22 0.87 23.22
N ARG A 108 0.10 0.79 23.00
CA ARG A 108 1.03 0.03 23.86
C ARG A 108 1.33 0.72 25.19
N ASN A 109 1.58 2.04 25.17
CA ASN A 109 2.01 2.76 26.35
C ASN A 109 0.83 3.12 27.27
N ASP A 110 -0.26 3.62 26.69
CA ASP A 110 -1.40 4.19 27.42
C ASP A 110 -2.66 3.31 27.37
N GLY A 111 -2.62 2.25 26.56
CA GLY A 111 -3.70 1.29 26.39
C GLY A 111 -4.81 1.74 25.44
N MET A 112 -5.70 0.79 25.14
CA MET A 112 -6.80 0.95 24.16
C MET A 112 -7.78 2.10 24.47
N PRO A 113 -8.14 2.41 25.73
CA PRO A 113 -9.02 3.54 26.01
C PRO A 113 -8.45 4.90 25.56
N ARG A 114 -7.13 5.11 25.74
CA ARG A 114 -6.47 6.34 25.30
C ARG A 114 -6.30 6.37 23.78
N ALA A 115 -5.98 5.24 23.15
CA ALA A 115 -5.91 5.12 21.71
C ALA A 115 -7.26 5.46 21.05
N ARG A 116 -8.37 4.97 21.60
CA ARG A 116 -9.73 5.32 21.15
C ARG A 116 -9.99 6.82 21.29
N GLN A 117 -9.65 7.41 22.42
CA GLN A 117 -9.84 8.85 22.66
C GLN A 117 -9.02 9.67 21.64
N PHE A 118 -7.75 9.29 21.40
CA PHE A 118 -6.89 9.93 20.42
C PHE A 118 -7.51 9.89 19.01
N LEU A 119 -8.04 8.74 18.58
CA LEU A 119 -8.69 8.60 17.26
C LEU A 119 -9.92 9.51 17.14
N ASP A 120 -10.75 9.57 18.17
CA ASP A 120 -11.94 10.46 18.18
C ASP A 120 -11.55 11.94 18.10
N GLU A 121 -10.57 12.35 18.89
CA GLU A 121 -10.09 13.75 18.94
C GLU A 121 -9.40 14.14 17.62
N MET A 122 -8.52 13.31 17.13
CA MET A 122 -7.81 13.50 15.86
C MET A 122 -8.79 13.57 14.67
N SER A 123 -9.76 12.65 14.62
CA SER A 123 -10.76 12.64 13.55
C SER A 123 -11.61 13.93 13.55
N ARG A 124 -12.07 14.39 14.72
CA ARG A 124 -12.81 15.64 14.84
C ARG A 124 -11.98 16.85 14.44
N LEU A 125 -10.71 16.90 14.87
CA LEU A 125 -9.78 17.96 14.49
C LEU A 125 -9.54 17.96 12.97
N ALA A 126 -9.30 16.80 12.37
CA ALA A 126 -9.06 16.65 10.94
C ALA A 126 -10.27 17.07 10.09
N ILE A 127 -11.48 16.61 10.46
CA ILE A 127 -12.73 16.98 9.76
C ILE A 127 -12.96 18.50 9.83
N THR A 128 -12.76 19.10 11.01
CA THR A 128 -12.95 20.54 11.19
C THR A 128 -11.91 21.34 10.40
N ALA A 129 -10.64 20.88 10.38
CA ALA A 129 -9.57 21.48 9.58
C ALA A 129 -9.86 21.38 8.07
N MET A 130 -10.39 20.25 7.61
CA MET A 130 -10.82 20.08 6.23
C MET A 130 -11.97 21.03 5.87
N GLY A 131 -12.93 21.22 6.77
CA GLY A 131 -14.02 22.17 6.56
C GLY A 131 -13.55 23.63 6.42
N LEU A 132 -12.45 24.00 7.10
CA LEU A 132 -11.85 25.35 6.99
C LEU A 132 -10.99 25.54 5.74
N LYS A 133 -10.11 24.57 5.46
CA LYS A 133 -9.13 24.67 4.37
C LYS A 133 -9.76 24.32 3.02
N GLY A 134 -10.66 23.34 3.01
CA GLY A 134 -11.12 22.71 1.79
C GLY A 134 -10.01 21.88 1.12
N LEU A 135 -10.40 20.90 0.34
CA LEU A 135 -9.54 20.18 -0.59
C LEU A 135 -10.42 19.72 -1.75
N SER A 136 -10.10 20.15 -2.94
CA SER A 136 -10.75 19.71 -4.17
C SER A 136 -9.70 19.30 -5.17
N THR A 137 -9.98 18.27 -5.94
CA THR A 137 -9.19 17.86 -7.10
C THR A 137 -10.01 18.10 -8.33
N GLY A 138 -9.49 18.91 -9.25
CA GLY A 138 -10.08 19.16 -10.55
C GLY A 138 -9.34 18.40 -11.64
N ILE A 139 -9.92 18.33 -12.82
CA ILE A 139 -9.26 17.72 -13.98
C ILE A 139 -8.03 18.52 -14.42
N ASP A 140 -8.00 19.81 -14.11
CA ASP A 140 -6.89 20.71 -14.43
C ASP A 140 -5.68 20.48 -13.52
N ASP A 141 -5.88 19.91 -12.31
CA ASP A 141 -4.79 19.53 -11.40
C ASP A 141 -3.90 18.40 -11.96
N GLU A 142 -4.34 17.76 -13.04
CA GLU A 142 -3.62 16.68 -13.71
C GLU A 142 -2.97 17.15 -15.02
N ASP A 143 -2.98 18.45 -15.30
CA ASP A 143 -2.34 19.02 -16.47
C ASP A 143 -0.82 19.02 -16.31
N VAL A 144 -0.18 18.20 -17.12
CA VAL A 144 1.27 18.12 -17.19
C VAL A 144 1.77 19.09 -18.26
N PRO A 145 2.76 19.95 -17.97
CA PRO A 145 3.28 20.91 -18.95
C PRO A 145 3.95 20.22 -20.14
N GLU A 146 3.92 20.86 -21.31
CA GLU A 146 4.45 20.31 -22.57
C GLU A 146 5.88 19.73 -22.47
N PRO A 147 6.86 20.35 -21.77
CA PRO A 147 8.18 19.77 -21.64
C PRO A 147 8.18 18.39 -20.96
N ALA A 148 7.33 18.21 -19.95
CA ALA A 148 7.19 16.94 -19.27
C ALA A 148 6.49 15.89 -20.15
N LEU A 149 5.50 16.30 -20.95
CA LEU A 149 4.86 15.41 -21.93
C LEU A 149 5.87 14.89 -22.96
N HIS A 150 6.78 15.74 -23.42
CA HIS A 150 7.86 15.32 -24.32
C HIS A 150 8.82 14.34 -23.64
N GLU A 151 9.19 14.57 -22.39
CA GLU A 151 10.04 13.66 -21.62
C GLU A 151 9.36 12.29 -21.42
N ILE A 152 8.07 12.28 -21.08
CA ILE A 152 7.26 11.06 -20.96
C ILE A 152 7.22 10.32 -22.29
N GLN A 153 6.88 11.01 -23.38
CA GLN A 153 6.76 10.39 -24.71
C GLN A 153 8.10 9.78 -25.16
N SER A 154 9.20 10.50 -24.99
CA SER A 154 10.54 9.99 -25.29
C SER A 154 10.90 8.74 -24.50
N SER A 155 10.53 8.70 -23.20
CA SER A 155 10.74 7.53 -22.35
C SER A 155 9.91 6.31 -22.80
N LEU A 156 8.66 6.53 -23.22
CA LEU A 156 7.78 5.47 -23.72
C LEU A 156 8.25 4.95 -25.10
N ASP A 157 8.71 5.84 -25.98
CA ASP A 157 9.22 5.44 -27.30
C ASP A 157 10.53 4.66 -27.17
N ALA A 158 11.45 5.06 -26.29
CA ALA A 158 12.65 4.29 -25.98
C ALA A 158 12.34 2.89 -25.40
N ALA A 159 11.28 2.75 -24.60
CA ALA A 159 10.86 1.44 -24.10
C ALA A 159 10.26 0.57 -25.22
N ARG A 160 9.53 1.16 -26.17
CA ARG A 160 9.03 0.44 -27.35
C ARG A 160 10.18 -0.09 -28.20
N GLU A 161 11.20 0.73 -28.48
CA GLU A 161 12.39 0.31 -29.21
C GLU A 161 13.08 -0.88 -28.54
N LYS A 162 13.23 -0.85 -27.21
CA LYS A 162 13.78 -1.99 -26.45
C LYS A 162 12.92 -3.25 -26.58
N VAL A 163 11.58 -3.10 -26.53
CA VAL A 163 10.69 -4.24 -26.73
C VAL A 163 10.85 -4.82 -28.13
N ASP A 164 10.97 -3.99 -29.15
CA ASP A 164 11.18 -4.43 -30.55
C ASP A 164 12.54 -5.14 -30.70
N GLU A 165 13.59 -4.67 -30.01
CA GLU A 165 14.89 -5.35 -29.95
C GLU A 165 14.78 -6.73 -29.29
N LEU A 166 14.05 -6.84 -28.15
CA LEU A 166 13.82 -8.13 -27.47
C LEU A 166 13.06 -9.12 -28.37
N VAL A 167 12.04 -8.65 -29.08
CA VAL A 167 11.27 -9.46 -30.02
C VAL A 167 12.16 -9.91 -31.20
N GLU A 168 13.06 -9.07 -31.70
CA GLU A 168 14.03 -9.47 -32.71
C GLU A 168 15.04 -10.50 -32.20
N GLN A 169 15.54 -10.35 -30.98
CA GLN A 169 16.43 -11.32 -30.35
C GLN A 169 15.76 -12.68 -30.18
N TYR A 170 14.49 -12.68 -29.77
CA TYR A 170 13.66 -13.87 -29.69
C TYR A 170 13.50 -14.54 -31.05
N ARG A 171 13.11 -13.79 -32.10
CA ARG A 171 12.96 -14.31 -33.46
C ARG A 171 14.27 -14.87 -34.04
N LYS A 172 15.42 -14.31 -33.65
CA LYS A 172 16.76 -14.75 -34.03
C LYS A 172 17.30 -15.91 -33.16
N GLY A 173 16.56 -16.35 -32.14
CA GLY A 173 16.99 -17.41 -31.21
C GLY A 173 18.20 -17.05 -30.33
N LYS A 174 18.41 -15.74 -30.08
CA LYS A 174 19.53 -15.20 -29.29
C LYS A 174 19.15 -14.79 -27.86
N LEU A 175 17.88 -14.92 -27.52
CA LEU A 175 17.40 -14.57 -26.20
C LEU A 175 17.90 -15.58 -25.17
N GLU A 176 18.53 -15.12 -24.10
CA GLU A 176 18.98 -15.98 -22.99
C GLU A 176 17.75 -16.39 -22.17
N GLN A 177 17.60 -17.69 -22.00
CA GLN A 177 16.49 -18.27 -21.25
C GLN A 177 16.70 -18.09 -19.75
N MET A 178 15.69 -17.60 -19.04
CA MET A 178 15.71 -17.53 -17.57
C MET A 178 15.61 -18.94 -16.97
N PRO A 179 16.31 -19.21 -15.83
CA PRO A 179 16.22 -20.49 -15.15
C PRO A 179 14.77 -20.84 -14.79
N GLY A 180 14.34 -22.06 -15.14
CA GLY A 180 13.01 -22.57 -14.80
C GLY A 180 11.86 -22.13 -15.70
N ARG A 181 12.08 -21.24 -16.69
CA ARG A 181 11.02 -20.73 -17.60
C ARG A 181 11.30 -21.09 -19.06
N SER A 182 10.28 -21.15 -19.89
CA SER A 182 10.44 -21.29 -21.34
C SER A 182 10.99 -19.99 -21.96
N ILE A 183 11.48 -20.08 -23.21
CA ILE A 183 11.97 -18.89 -23.93
C ILE A 183 10.84 -17.87 -24.15
N GLU A 184 9.60 -18.35 -24.39
CA GLU A 184 8.42 -17.50 -24.58
C GLU A 184 8.06 -16.78 -23.29
N GLU A 185 8.00 -17.48 -22.15
CA GLU A 185 7.78 -16.92 -20.84
C GLU A 185 8.86 -15.91 -20.45
N THR A 186 10.12 -16.22 -20.77
CA THR A 186 11.24 -15.31 -20.56
C THR A 186 11.04 -14.00 -21.31
N LEU A 187 10.64 -14.06 -22.61
CA LEU A 187 10.33 -12.88 -23.39
C LEU A 187 9.20 -12.07 -22.77
N GLU A 188 8.10 -12.73 -22.36
CA GLU A 188 6.94 -12.06 -21.77
C GLU A 188 7.29 -11.33 -20.45
N VAL A 189 8.09 -11.97 -19.60
CA VAL A 189 8.57 -11.35 -18.34
C VAL A 189 9.46 -10.15 -18.64
N MET A 190 10.43 -10.28 -19.56
CA MET A 190 11.33 -9.17 -19.90
C MET A 190 10.57 -7.97 -20.49
N VAL A 191 9.66 -8.24 -21.42
CA VAL A 191 8.85 -7.20 -22.04
C VAL A 191 7.94 -6.50 -21.00
N ARG A 192 7.30 -7.29 -20.12
CA ARG A 192 6.45 -6.76 -19.06
C ARG A 192 7.24 -5.87 -18.11
N ARG A 193 8.44 -6.28 -17.72
CA ARG A 193 9.35 -5.49 -16.87
C ARG A 193 9.73 -4.16 -17.53
N GLU A 194 10.15 -4.16 -18.78
CA GLU A 194 10.54 -2.92 -19.48
C GLU A 194 9.36 -1.95 -19.64
N LEU A 195 8.18 -2.46 -19.99
CA LEU A 195 6.97 -1.64 -20.12
C LEU A 195 6.46 -1.14 -18.75
N GLY A 196 6.60 -1.92 -17.69
CA GLY A 196 6.30 -1.51 -16.31
C GLY A 196 7.20 -0.37 -15.87
N GLN A 197 8.51 -0.51 -16.03
CA GLN A 197 9.47 0.55 -15.71
C GLN A 197 9.21 1.84 -16.50
N ALA A 198 8.83 1.73 -17.77
CA ALA A 198 8.48 2.90 -18.58
C ALA A 198 7.24 3.63 -18.04
N ARG A 199 6.21 2.89 -17.63
CA ARG A 199 5.02 3.44 -16.98
C ARG A 199 5.38 4.16 -15.69
N ASP A 200 6.16 3.52 -14.82
CA ASP A 200 6.54 4.06 -13.52
C ASP A 200 7.40 5.31 -13.67
N LYS A 201 8.34 5.30 -14.62
CA LYS A 201 9.14 6.47 -14.97
C LYS A 201 8.27 7.63 -15.52
N ALA A 202 7.26 7.34 -16.33
CA ALA A 202 6.29 8.34 -16.76
C ALA A 202 5.54 8.95 -15.56
N GLY A 203 5.21 8.14 -14.57
CA GLY A 203 4.60 8.59 -13.32
C GLY A 203 5.51 9.46 -12.46
N GLU A 204 6.79 9.11 -12.34
CA GLU A 204 7.78 9.92 -11.64
C GLU A 204 7.97 11.30 -12.28
N ILE A 205 8.04 11.34 -13.61
CA ILE A 205 8.14 12.58 -14.39
C ILE A 205 6.90 13.44 -14.12
N ALA A 206 5.70 12.88 -14.29
CA ALA A 206 4.44 13.59 -14.04
C ALA A 206 4.38 14.12 -12.59
N GLY A 207 4.68 13.29 -11.60
CA GLY A 207 4.66 13.66 -10.19
C GLY A 207 5.69 14.73 -9.81
N ARG A 208 6.86 14.76 -10.49
CA ARG A 208 7.89 15.78 -10.30
C ARG A 208 7.42 17.16 -10.79
N PHE A 209 6.78 17.20 -11.94
CA PHE A 209 6.28 18.46 -12.53
C PHE A 209 5.01 18.98 -11.85
N LEU A 210 4.14 18.11 -11.39
CA LEU A 210 2.93 18.50 -10.66
C LEU A 210 3.23 19.05 -9.26
N GLY A 211 4.31 18.59 -8.63
CA GLY A 211 4.79 19.09 -7.34
C GLY A 211 3.92 18.70 -6.14
N LEU A 212 4.39 19.06 -4.93
CA LEU A 212 3.72 18.72 -3.67
C LEU A 212 2.57 19.66 -3.28
N GLU A 213 2.36 20.75 -4.02
CA GLU A 213 1.23 21.68 -3.79
C GLU A 213 -0.05 21.20 -4.48
N ASN A 214 0.09 20.28 -5.43
CA ASN A 214 -1.03 19.71 -6.16
C ASN A 214 -1.90 18.83 -5.26
N PRO A 215 -3.23 19.05 -5.18
CA PRO A 215 -4.13 18.28 -4.33
C PRO A 215 -4.11 16.77 -4.60
N ALA A 216 -4.03 16.34 -5.86
CA ALA A 216 -3.98 14.93 -6.24
C ALA A 216 -2.68 14.26 -5.76
N VAL A 217 -1.53 14.96 -5.89
CA VAL A 217 -0.24 14.50 -5.37
C VAL A 217 -0.23 14.43 -3.84
N ILE A 218 -0.83 15.41 -3.15
CA ILE A 218 -0.98 15.38 -1.69
C ILE A 218 -1.76 14.14 -1.26
N LEU A 219 -2.90 13.86 -1.88
CA LEU A 219 -3.74 12.70 -1.56
C LEU A 219 -2.99 11.38 -1.76
N ALA A 220 -2.28 11.24 -2.89
CA ALA A 220 -1.54 10.03 -3.21
C ALA A 220 -0.32 9.82 -2.30
N LYS A 221 0.53 10.84 -2.13
CA LYS A 221 1.75 10.73 -1.32
C LYS A 221 1.49 10.65 0.18
N SER A 222 0.46 11.30 0.70
CA SER A 222 0.07 11.14 2.11
C SER A 222 -0.56 9.77 2.41
N GLY A 223 -0.94 9.01 1.37
CA GLY A 223 -1.65 7.75 1.51
C GLY A 223 -3.10 7.89 1.96
N ALA A 224 -3.67 9.11 1.85
CA ALA A 224 -5.05 9.35 2.24
C ALA A 224 -6.04 8.70 1.26
N ARG A 225 -5.81 8.86 -0.05
CA ARG A 225 -6.66 8.25 -1.08
C ARG A 225 -5.90 8.15 -2.41
N GLY A 226 -6.13 7.04 -3.11
CA GLY A 226 -5.44 6.77 -4.37
C GLY A 226 -3.96 6.40 -4.16
N SER A 227 -3.28 6.23 -5.26
CA SER A 227 -1.84 5.95 -5.30
C SER A 227 -1.16 6.79 -6.37
N MET A 228 0.17 6.86 -6.37
CA MET A 228 0.92 7.49 -7.46
C MET A 228 0.67 6.79 -8.80
N LEU A 229 0.33 5.50 -8.79
CA LEU A 229 -0.06 4.77 -9.98
C LEU A 229 -1.32 5.36 -10.63
N ASN A 230 -2.33 5.73 -9.85
CA ASN A 230 -3.54 6.36 -10.37
C ASN A 230 -3.22 7.69 -11.06
N LEU A 231 -2.36 8.52 -10.45
CA LEU A 231 -1.89 9.76 -11.04
C LEU A 231 -1.07 9.51 -12.32
N THR A 232 -0.24 8.46 -12.32
CA THR A 232 0.49 8.01 -13.51
C THR A 232 -0.46 7.69 -14.66
N GLN A 233 -1.52 6.95 -14.39
CA GLN A 233 -2.51 6.57 -15.40
C GLN A 233 -3.32 7.77 -15.91
N MET A 234 -3.59 8.73 -15.03
CA MET A 234 -4.36 9.92 -15.40
C MET A 234 -3.53 10.92 -16.21
N ALA A 235 -2.31 11.21 -15.79
CA ALA A 235 -1.46 12.25 -16.37
C ALA A 235 -0.36 11.72 -17.29
N GLY A 236 0.19 10.54 -17.04
CA GLY A 236 1.33 9.97 -17.76
C GLY A 236 0.95 8.95 -18.82
N ALA A 237 0.80 7.69 -18.45
CA ALA A 237 0.41 6.59 -19.32
C ALA A 237 -0.38 5.53 -18.54
N VAL A 238 -1.39 4.93 -19.18
CA VAL A 238 -2.19 3.86 -18.56
C VAL A 238 -1.37 2.59 -18.36
N GLY A 239 -0.49 2.26 -19.31
CA GLY A 239 0.42 1.13 -19.21
C GLY A 239 -0.12 -0.17 -19.80
N GLN A 240 0.55 -1.29 -19.49
CA GLN A 240 0.21 -2.61 -20.02
C GLN A 240 -1.13 -3.09 -19.47
N GLN A 241 -1.99 -3.54 -20.38
CA GLN A 241 -3.23 -4.23 -20.03
C GLN A 241 -2.95 -5.74 -19.98
N SER A 242 -3.46 -6.39 -18.94
CA SER A 242 -3.31 -7.84 -18.76
C SER A 242 -4.67 -8.50 -18.61
N VAL A 243 -4.74 -9.76 -19.01
CA VAL A 243 -5.90 -10.64 -18.87
C VAL A 243 -5.35 -11.98 -18.37
N ARG A 244 -5.81 -12.44 -17.22
CA ARG A 244 -5.31 -13.63 -16.51
C ARG A 244 -3.80 -13.57 -16.26
N GLY A 245 -3.32 -12.44 -15.75
CA GLY A 245 -1.89 -12.27 -15.47
C GLY A 245 -0.98 -12.16 -16.70
N GLU A 246 -1.46 -12.39 -17.92
CA GLU A 246 -0.69 -12.37 -19.16
C GLU A 246 -0.98 -11.13 -20.00
N ARG A 247 -0.05 -10.76 -20.92
CA ARG A 247 -0.34 -9.77 -21.96
C ARG A 247 -1.43 -10.30 -22.88
N LEU A 248 -2.19 -9.42 -23.50
CA LEU A 248 -3.30 -9.78 -24.39
C LEU A 248 -2.81 -10.65 -25.57
N MET A 249 -3.25 -11.90 -25.62
CA MET A 249 -2.86 -12.86 -26.65
C MET A 249 -4.01 -13.33 -27.53
N ARG A 250 -5.23 -13.33 -26.99
CA ARG A 250 -6.42 -13.97 -27.60
C ARG A 250 -7.36 -12.93 -28.16
N GLY A 251 -7.98 -13.27 -29.25
CA GLY A 251 -8.98 -12.48 -29.96
C GLY A 251 -9.26 -13.11 -31.30
N TYR A 252 -8.30 -13.06 -32.22
CA TYR A 252 -8.33 -13.72 -33.52
C TYR A 252 -7.23 -14.78 -33.61
N PHE A 253 -7.20 -15.51 -34.72
CA PHE A 253 -6.14 -16.48 -34.95
C PHE A 253 -4.76 -15.80 -34.96
N ASN A 254 -3.96 -16.07 -33.93
CA ASN A 254 -2.61 -15.59 -33.71
C ASN A 254 -2.43 -14.06 -33.75
N ARG A 255 -3.45 -13.28 -33.35
CA ARG A 255 -3.43 -11.84 -33.18
C ARG A 255 -4.59 -11.38 -32.29
N THR A 256 -4.45 -10.23 -31.67
CA THR A 256 -5.46 -9.65 -30.77
C THR A 256 -6.60 -8.98 -31.51
N LEU A 257 -6.28 -8.19 -32.51
CA LEU A 257 -7.25 -7.45 -33.35
C LEU A 257 -6.89 -7.57 -34.84
N PRO A 258 -7.86 -7.36 -35.77
CA PRO A 258 -7.60 -7.37 -37.21
C PRO A 258 -6.61 -6.31 -37.68
N HIS A 259 -6.40 -5.25 -36.90
CA HIS A 259 -5.49 -4.14 -37.19
C HIS A 259 -4.01 -4.53 -37.13
N PHE A 260 -3.68 -5.62 -36.41
CA PHE A 260 -2.30 -6.07 -36.24
C PHE A 260 -1.98 -7.26 -37.13
N GLU A 261 -0.72 -7.44 -37.43
CA GLU A 261 -0.22 -8.58 -38.19
C GLU A 261 -0.33 -9.88 -37.35
N ARG A 262 -0.39 -11.03 -38.02
CA ARG A 262 -0.40 -12.33 -37.35
C ARG A 262 0.96 -12.60 -36.74
N GLY A 263 0.98 -12.99 -35.45
CA GLY A 263 2.22 -13.27 -34.73
C GLY A 263 2.98 -12.02 -34.29
N ASP A 264 2.32 -10.85 -34.29
CA ASP A 264 2.92 -9.62 -33.79
C ASP A 264 3.02 -9.70 -32.23
N LEU A 265 4.26 -9.57 -31.73
CA LEU A 265 4.63 -9.59 -30.32
C LEU A 265 4.90 -8.17 -29.76
N GLY A 266 4.78 -7.15 -30.62
CA GLY A 266 5.03 -5.77 -30.26
C GLY A 266 4.16 -5.26 -29.10
N SER A 267 4.59 -4.21 -28.45
CA SER A 267 3.93 -3.64 -27.28
C SER A 267 2.48 -3.23 -27.57
N ALA A 268 2.24 -2.50 -28.66
CA ALA A 268 0.90 -2.03 -29.03
C ALA A 268 -0.04 -3.19 -29.41
N ALA A 269 0.47 -4.22 -30.12
CA ALA A 269 -0.32 -5.38 -30.54
C ALA A 269 -0.75 -6.25 -29.36
N ARG A 270 -0.02 -6.20 -28.25
CA ARG A 270 -0.25 -6.99 -27.04
C ARG A 270 -0.84 -6.19 -25.88
N GLY A 271 -1.41 -5.00 -26.15
CA GLY A 271 -2.24 -4.26 -25.21
C GLY A 271 -1.49 -3.26 -24.33
N PHE A 272 -0.35 -2.75 -24.76
CA PHE A 272 0.27 -1.61 -24.10
C PHE A 272 -0.42 -0.31 -24.48
N VAL A 273 -0.94 0.40 -23.49
CA VAL A 273 -1.62 1.68 -23.63
C VAL A 273 -0.66 2.80 -23.26
N SER A 274 -0.19 3.53 -24.27
CA SER A 274 0.75 4.64 -24.08
C SER A 274 0.08 5.97 -23.80
N SER A 275 -1.20 6.07 -24.08
CA SER A 275 -2.00 7.25 -23.77
C SER A 275 -2.39 7.31 -22.30
N SER A 276 -2.61 8.52 -21.78
CA SER A 276 -3.19 8.74 -20.46
C SER A 276 -4.69 8.98 -20.56
N TYR A 277 -5.41 8.86 -19.44
CA TYR A 277 -6.85 9.18 -19.42
C TYR A 277 -7.12 10.65 -19.77
N LYS A 278 -6.27 11.57 -19.33
CA LYS A 278 -6.39 13.00 -19.62
C LYS A 278 -6.28 13.28 -21.12
N ARG A 279 -5.34 12.62 -21.81
CA ARG A 279 -5.13 12.77 -23.25
C ARG A 279 -6.17 12.04 -24.10
N GLY A 280 -6.84 11.08 -23.52
CA GLY A 280 -7.77 10.18 -24.21
C GLY A 280 -7.08 8.98 -24.85
N LEU A 281 -7.79 7.87 -24.92
CA LEU A 281 -7.34 6.60 -25.48
C LEU A 281 -7.73 6.48 -26.95
N SER A 282 -6.86 5.89 -27.76
CA SER A 282 -7.23 5.50 -29.12
C SER A 282 -8.29 4.39 -29.11
N PRO A 283 -9.06 4.16 -30.20
CA PRO A 283 -10.08 3.10 -30.22
C PRO A 283 -9.55 1.70 -29.89
N THR A 284 -8.33 1.37 -30.33
CA THR A 284 -7.67 0.09 -30.05
C THR A 284 -7.23 -0.01 -28.59
N GLU A 285 -6.61 1.04 -28.06
CA GLU A 285 -6.22 1.13 -26.64
C GLU A 285 -7.45 1.05 -25.71
N TYR A 286 -8.52 1.75 -26.06
CA TYR A 286 -9.77 1.70 -25.31
C TYR A 286 -10.35 0.29 -25.26
N PHE A 287 -10.33 -0.43 -26.41
CA PHE A 287 -10.83 -1.79 -26.47
C PHE A 287 -10.03 -2.72 -25.55
N PHE A 288 -8.70 -2.66 -25.59
CA PHE A 288 -7.83 -3.43 -24.72
C PHE A 288 -8.03 -3.09 -23.25
N HIS A 289 -8.16 -1.81 -22.93
CA HIS A 289 -8.46 -1.37 -21.57
C HIS A 289 -9.81 -1.88 -21.07
N SER A 290 -10.81 -1.89 -21.94
CA SER A 290 -12.14 -2.46 -21.62
C SER A 290 -12.10 -3.96 -21.36
N MET A 291 -11.23 -4.71 -22.04
CA MET A 291 -11.05 -6.15 -21.80
C MET A 291 -10.46 -6.39 -20.40
N GLY A 292 -9.36 -5.71 -20.06
CA GLY A 292 -8.73 -5.83 -18.73
C GLY A 292 -9.65 -5.36 -17.60
N GLY A 293 -10.35 -4.25 -17.79
CA GLY A 293 -11.31 -3.74 -16.81
C GLY A 293 -12.48 -4.70 -16.57
N ARG A 294 -12.98 -5.36 -17.62
CA ARG A 294 -14.07 -6.34 -17.51
C ARG A 294 -13.63 -7.56 -16.72
N GLU A 295 -12.43 -8.08 -16.97
CA GLU A 295 -11.91 -9.20 -16.20
C GLU A 295 -11.80 -8.86 -14.72
N SER A 296 -11.22 -7.72 -14.39
CA SER A 296 -11.13 -7.27 -12.99
C SER A 296 -12.50 -7.15 -12.32
N LEU A 297 -13.52 -6.64 -13.03
CA LEU A 297 -14.89 -6.56 -12.50
C LEU A 297 -15.51 -7.95 -12.28
N VAL A 298 -15.34 -8.87 -13.23
CA VAL A 298 -15.84 -10.24 -13.14
C VAL A 298 -15.14 -10.99 -12.00
N ASP A 299 -13.81 -10.90 -11.91
CA ASP A 299 -13.04 -11.53 -10.83
C ASP A 299 -13.47 -11.03 -9.45
N THR A 300 -13.60 -9.72 -9.27
CA THR A 300 -14.10 -9.14 -8.01
C THR A 300 -15.49 -9.67 -7.66
N ALA A 301 -16.43 -9.75 -8.62
CA ALA A 301 -17.77 -10.23 -8.38
C ALA A 301 -17.79 -11.73 -8.00
N VAL A 302 -17.00 -12.56 -8.70
CA VAL A 302 -16.88 -14.00 -8.42
C VAL A 302 -16.19 -14.24 -7.08
N ARG A 303 -15.11 -13.56 -6.77
CA ARG A 303 -14.37 -13.66 -5.52
C ARG A 303 -15.26 -13.30 -4.32
N THR A 304 -16.05 -12.24 -4.42
CA THR A 304 -17.04 -11.86 -3.39
C THR A 304 -18.04 -12.97 -3.13
N SER A 305 -18.58 -13.58 -4.18
CA SER A 305 -19.53 -14.70 -4.06
C SER A 305 -18.88 -15.93 -3.42
N ARG A 306 -17.68 -16.32 -3.87
CA ARG A 306 -16.93 -17.46 -3.31
C ARG A 306 -16.60 -17.26 -1.84
N SER A 307 -16.04 -16.10 -1.47
CA SER A 307 -15.72 -15.78 -0.08
C SER A 307 -16.96 -15.78 0.82
N GLY A 308 -18.08 -15.24 0.34
CA GLY A 308 -19.35 -15.27 1.06
C GLY A 308 -19.88 -16.68 1.28
N TYR A 309 -19.79 -17.55 0.27
CA TYR A 309 -20.17 -18.96 0.40
C TYR A 309 -19.25 -19.72 1.36
N MET A 310 -17.93 -19.50 1.29
CA MET A 310 -16.97 -20.09 2.22
C MET A 310 -17.23 -19.61 3.66
N GLN A 311 -17.44 -18.30 3.86
CA GLN A 311 -17.78 -17.74 5.16
C GLN A 311 -19.05 -18.39 5.74
N ARG A 312 -20.13 -18.55 4.94
CA ARG A 312 -21.34 -19.20 5.39
C ARG A 312 -21.11 -20.65 5.83
N ARG A 313 -20.31 -21.41 5.06
CA ARG A 313 -19.97 -22.79 5.40
C ARG A 313 -19.16 -22.89 6.68
N LEU A 314 -18.15 -21.99 6.85
CA LEU A 314 -17.34 -21.89 8.06
C LEU A 314 -18.19 -21.56 9.28
N ILE A 315 -19.04 -20.54 9.19
CA ILE A 315 -19.94 -20.18 10.29
C ILE A 315 -20.81 -21.37 10.67
N ASN A 316 -21.46 -22.02 9.71
CA ASN A 316 -22.31 -23.19 9.98
C ASN A 316 -21.53 -24.37 10.60
N ALA A 317 -20.24 -24.52 10.27
CA ALA A 317 -19.41 -25.58 10.83
C ALA A 317 -18.92 -25.27 12.24
N LEU A 318 -18.73 -23.97 12.57
CA LEU A 318 -18.13 -23.53 13.82
C LEU A 318 -19.14 -22.92 14.82
N GLU A 319 -20.41 -22.73 14.43
CA GLU A 319 -21.41 -22.06 15.29
C GLU A 319 -21.67 -22.78 16.62
N ASP A 320 -21.46 -24.09 16.63
CA ASP A 320 -21.64 -24.93 17.81
C ASP A 320 -20.41 -25.02 18.71
N LEU A 321 -19.27 -24.49 18.26
CA LEU A 321 -18.00 -24.63 18.98
C LEU A 321 -17.75 -23.44 19.91
N LYS A 322 -17.31 -23.75 21.12
CA LYS A 322 -16.97 -22.75 22.14
C LYS A 322 -15.74 -23.19 22.94
N VAL A 323 -14.84 -22.22 23.19
CA VAL A 323 -13.74 -22.43 24.12
C VAL A 323 -14.28 -22.39 25.56
N ALA A 324 -14.02 -23.45 26.32
CA ALA A 324 -14.41 -23.57 27.72
C ALA A 324 -13.35 -22.93 28.66
N GLU A 325 -13.65 -22.80 29.94
CA GLU A 325 -12.73 -22.20 30.93
C GLU A 325 -11.45 -23.04 31.15
N ASP A 326 -11.51 -24.34 30.85
CA ASP A 326 -10.36 -25.26 30.90
C ASP A 326 -9.52 -25.24 29.60
N ARG A 327 -9.75 -24.26 28.70
CA ARG A 327 -9.13 -24.07 27.38
C ARG A 327 -9.47 -25.14 26.34
N THR A 328 -10.27 -26.14 26.69
CA THR A 328 -10.75 -27.10 25.70
C THR A 328 -11.81 -26.48 24.80
N VAL A 329 -11.82 -26.88 23.51
CA VAL A 329 -12.88 -26.50 22.57
C VAL A 329 -13.95 -27.59 22.61
N ARG A 330 -15.19 -27.19 22.88
CA ARG A 330 -16.34 -28.10 23.02
C ARG A 330 -17.50 -27.68 22.12
N ASN A 331 -18.27 -28.67 21.69
CA ASN A 331 -19.55 -28.44 21.06
C ASN A 331 -20.69 -28.22 22.07
N THR A 332 -21.90 -27.92 21.59
CA THR A 332 -23.11 -27.74 22.43
C THR A 332 -23.49 -29.00 23.23
N ALA A 333 -23.10 -30.18 22.78
CA ALA A 333 -23.30 -31.45 23.50
C ALA A 333 -22.25 -31.70 24.61
N GLY A 334 -21.25 -30.81 24.76
CA GLY A 334 -20.16 -30.95 25.74
C GLY A 334 -19.04 -31.90 25.28
N THR A 335 -19.06 -32.39 24.07
CA THR A 335 -17.96 -33.23 23.53
C THR A 335 -16.74 -32.38 23.29
N VAL A 336 -15.58 -32.83 23.76
CA VAL A 336 -14.30 -32.18 23.51
C VAL A 336 -13.90 -32.42 22.05
N ILE A 337 -13.74 -31.35 21.29
CA ILE A 337 -13.30 -31.37 19.90
C ILE A 337 -11.80 -31.18 19.82
N GLU A 338 -11.27 -30.27 20.67
CA GLU A 338 -9.85 -29.95 20.76
C GLU A 338 -9.49 -29.78 22.24
N PHE A 339 -8.34 -30.30 22.67
CA PHE A 339 -7.94 -30.27 24.07
C PHE A 339 -7.35 -28.93 24.49
N ASP A 340 -6.57 -28.28 23.61
CA ASP A 340 -6.06 -26.94 23.78
C ASP A 340 -6.40 -26.13 22.54
N TYR A 341 -7.05 -24.99 22.73
CA TYR A 341 -7.41 -24.07 21.63
C TYR A 341 -6.19 -23.70 20.79
N GLY A 342 -6.22 -24.00 19.49
CA GLY A 342 -5.15 -23.72 18.54
C GLY A 342 -3.83 -24.42 18.83
N GLU A 343 -3.84 -25.55 19.57
CA GLU A 343 -2.69 -26.35 20.03
C GLU A 343 -1.76 -25.62 21.02
N ASP A 344 -1.84 -24.28 21.12
CA ASP A 344 -1.00 -23.44 22.00
C ASP A 344 -1.80 -22.72 23.11
N GLY A 345 -3.12 -22.76 23.07
CA GLY A 345 -4.01 -22.10 24.02
C GLY A 345 -3.95 -20.56 23.97
N ILE A 346 -3.39 -19.97 22.91
CA ILE A 346 -3.20 -18.53 22.78
C ILE A 346 -4.38 -17.91 22.00
N ASP A 347 -4.92 -16.82 22.54
CA ASP A 347 -5.93 -16.01 21.85
C ASP A 347 -5.24 -15.15 20.77
N PRO A 348 -5.52 -15.35 19.45
CA PRO A 348 -4.90 -14.59 18.36
C PRO A 348 -5.10 -13.08 18.49
N THR A 349 -6.19 -12.63 19.15
CA THR A 349 -6.44 -11.19 19.34
C THR A 349 -5.45 -10.55 20.32
N ARG A 350 -4.75 -11.34 21.12
CA ARG A 350 -3.73 -10.91 22.08
C ARG A 350 -2.31 -11.15 21.60
N SER A 351 -2.15 -11.74 20.42
CA SER A 351 -0.85 -11.92 19.77
C SER A 351 -0.37 -10.60 19.15
N TYR A 352 0.94 -10.41 19.07
CA TYR A 352 1.54 -9.28 18.38
C TYR A 352 2.00 -9.70 16.99
N GLN A 353 1.41 -9.10 15.95
CA GLN A 353 1.69 -9.44 14.53
C GLN A 353 1.62 -10.96 14.22
N GLY A 354 0.67 -11.65 14.85
CA GLY A 354 0.54 -13.10 14.69
C GLY A 354 1.51 -13.95 15.49
N ALA A 355 2.49 -13.35 16.18
CA ALA A 355 3.43 -14.07 17.04
C ALA A 355 2.94 -14.08 18.49
N ALA A 356 3.14 -15.21 19.18
CA ALA A 356 2.94 -15.30 20.62
C ALA A 356 3.83 -14.31 21.37
N VAL A 357 3.33 -13.77 22.49
CA VAL A 357 4.10 -12.82 23.31
C VAL A 357 5.36 -13.50 23.83
N SER A 358 6.53 -13.01 23.45
CA SER A 358 7.81 -13.49 23.95
C SER A 358 7.97 -13.13 25.43
N LEU A 359 8.06 -14.15 26.30
CA LEU A 359 8.30 -13.95 27.73
C LEU A 359 9.62 -13.21 27.98
N ASP A 360 10.63 -13.44 27.16
CA ASP A 360 11.93 -12.79 27.26
C ASP A 360 11.85 -11.29 26.96
N GLU A 361 11.00 -10.88 26.01
CA GLU A 361 10.74 -9.46 25.75
C GLU A 361 10.01 -8.78 26.92
N VAL A 362 8.97 -9.42 27.46
CA VAL A 362 8.23 -8.91 28.60
C VAL A 362 9.15 -8.77 29.83
N VAL A 363 9.96 -9.78 30.09
CA VAL A 363 10.95 -9.75 31.19
C VAL A 363 11.99 -8.67 30.96
N SER A 364 12.46 -8.49 29.72
CA SER A 364 13.41 -7.43 29.35
C SER A 364 12.83 -6.03 29.58
N GLN A 365 11.56 -5.83 29.23
CA GLN A 365 10.85 -4.56 29.46
C GLN A 365 10.68 -4.26 30.96
N ILE A 366 10.25 -5.26 31.75
CA ILE A 366 10.04 -5.10 33.19
C ILE A 366 11.35 -4.85 33.95
N LEU A 367 12.41 -5.56 33.59
CA LEU A 367 13.71 -5.45 34.25
C LEU A 367 14.57 -4.28 33.75
N GLY A 368 14.16 -3.61 32.68
CA GLY A 368 14.94 -2.53 32.06
C GLY A 368 16.31 -2.98 31.52
N ARG A 369 16.51 -4.27 31.29
CA ARG A 369 17.73 -4.84 30.68
C ARG A 369 17.36 -5.97 29.74
N ARG A 370 18.14 -6.04 28.66
CA ARG A 370 17.97 -7.08 27.65
C ARG A 370 18.28 -8.45 28.27
N VAL A 371 17.30 -9.31 28.36
CA VAL A 371 17.50 -10.73 28.71
C VAL A 371 17.88 -11.43 27.39
N ARG A 372 19.00 -12.14 27.40
CA ARG A 372 19.40 -12.96 26.23
C ARG A 372 18.36 -14.04 26.01
N SER A 373 17.80 -14.11 24.82
CA SER A 373 16.83 -15.14 24.48
C SER A 373 17.45 -16.54 24.60
N SER A 374 16.62 -17.55 24.86
CA SER A 374 17.07 -18.95 24.94
C SER A 374 17.71 -19.45 23.64
N ASP A 375 17.37 -18.83 22.52
CA ASP A 375 17.93 -19.14 21.21
C ASP A 375 19.38 -18.65 21.02
N GLU A 376 19.81 -17.59 21.73
CA GLU A 376 21.21 -17.16 21.75
C GLU A 376 22.14 -18.10 22.55
N ARG A 377 21.61 -19.12 23.23
CA ARG A 377 22.38 -20.10 24.03
C ARG A 377 22.75 -21.36 23.28
N ARG A 378 22.45 -21.50 22.01
CA ARG A 378 22.96 -22.63 21.23
C ARG A 378 24.40 -22.34 20.78
N PRO A 379 25.41 -23.00 21.33
CA PRO A 379 26.72 -23.00 20.74
C PRO A 379 26.69 -23.88 19.49
N ASP A 380 27.26 -23.37 18.42
CA ASP A 380 27.61 -24.11 17.22
C ASP A 380 26.46 -24.49 16.24
N GLY A 381 25.85 -23.47 15.59
CA GLY A 381 25.34 -23.59 14.24
C GLY A 381 26.38 -22.99 13.25
N PRO A 382 26.46 -23.48 12.00
CA PRO A 382 27.45 -23.00 11.04
C PRO A 382 27.33 -21.49 10.76
N ALA A 383 28.50 -20.86 10.64
CA ALA A 383 28.68 -19.43 10.53
C ALA A 383 27.80 -18.75 9.47
N GLY A 384 26.99 -17.86 9.91
CA GLY A 384 26.69 -16.54 9.49
C GLY A 384 26.24 -16.28 8.07
N THR A 385 24.96 -16.11 7.90
CA THR A 385 24.45 -15.05 7.01
C THR A 385 24.47 -13.73 7.80
N PRO A 386 24.97 -12.62 7.23
CA PRO A 386 24.90 -11.31 7.87
C PRO A 386 23.42 -10.92 8.09
N PRO A 387 23.13 -10.11 9.10
CA PRO A 387 21.75 -9.66 9.34
C PRO A 387 21.22 -8.97 8.09
N VAL A 388 20.11 -9.48 7.58
CA VAL A 388 19.39 -8.92 6.43
C VAL A 388 19.01 -7.48 6.81
N THR A 389 19.39 -6.54 5.97
CA THR A 389 19.03 -5.12 6.17
C THR A 389 17.52 -4.93 5.99
N GLU A 390 16.93 -3.91 6.62
CA GLU A 390 15.49 -3.62 6.48
C GLU A 390 15.07 -3.47 5.01
N GLU A 391 15.96 -2.97 4.14
CA GLU A 391 15.75 -2.88 2.70
C GLU A 391 15.70 -4.27 2.01
N GLU A 392 16.48 -5.23 2.48
CA GLU A 392 16.44 -6.61 1.96
C GLU A 392 15.22 -7.38 2.49
N MET A 393 14.74 -7.06 3.69
CA MET A 393 13.49 -7.62 4.23
C MET A 393 12.26 -7.08 3.50
N ASP A 394 12.23 -5.80 3.15
CA ASP A 394 11.15 -5.21 2.37
C ASP A 394 11.14 -5.75 0.93
N LEU A 395 12.30 -5.93 0.30
CA LEU A 395 12.45 -6.58 -1.01
C LEU A 395 12.05 -8.07 -0.98
N GLN A 396 12.36 -8.78 0.11
CA GLN A 396 11.94 -10.18 0.28
C GLN A 396 10.44 -10.30 0.59
N ALA A 397 9.87 -9.35 1.32
CA ALA A 397 8.43 -9.30 1.59
C ALA A 397 7.63 -8.94 0.32
N GLU A 398 8.14 -8.04 -0.53
CA GLU A 398 7.54 -7.76 -1.84
C GLU A 398 7.66 -8.95 -2.79
N ALA A 399 8.79 -9.64 -2.81
CA ALA A 399 8.99 -10.84 -3.62
C ALA A 399 8.13 -12.02 -3.13
N GLN A 400 7.93 -12.19 -1.82
CA GLN A 400 7.04 -13.23 -1.27
C GLN A 400 5.57 -12.92 -1.54
N LEU A 401 5.14 -11.66 -1.49
CA LEU A 401 3.78 -11.28 -1.87
C LEU A 401 3.52 -11.45 -3.38
N GLU A 402 4.56 -11.33 -4.21
CA GLU A 402 4.46 -11.65 -5.63
C GLU A 402 4.46 -13.17 -5.87
N GLU A 403 5.24 -13.96 -5.12
CA GLU A 403 5.24 -15.42 -5.21
C GLU A 403 3.97 -16.05 -4.63
N GLU A 404 3.44 -15.58 -3.49
CA GLU A 404 2.17 -16.05 -2.95
C GLU A 404 0.99 -15.71 -3.87
N GLY A 405 1.04 -14.56 -4.54
CA GLY A 405 0.08 -14.22 -5.60
C GLY A 405 0.15 -15.12 -6.83
N GLU A 406 1.34 -15.62 -7.17
CA GLU A 406 1.55 -16.54 -8.30
C GLU A 406 1.26 -18.02 -7.91
N GLU A 407 1.51 -18.45 -6.67
CA GLU A 407 1.18 -19.81 -6.19
C GLU A 407 -0.32 -20.01 -5.98
N GLU A 408 -1.05 -19.02 -5.47
CA GLU A 408 -2.51 -19.10 -5.40
C GLU A 408 -3.18 -19.18 -6.79
N GLU A 409 -2.56 -18.59 -7.84
CA GLU A 409 -3.07 -18.72 -9.22
C GLU A 409 -2.78 -20.09 -9.83
N THR A 410 -1.76 -20.84 -9.38
CA THR A 410 -1.39 -22.14 -9.96
C THR A 410 -2.06 -23.35 -9.30
N GLU A 411 -2.45 -23.27 -8.04
CA GLU A 411 -3.17 -24.37 -7.36
C GLU A 411 -4.69 -24.45 -7.71
N GLU A 412 -5.29 -23.37 -8.23
CA GLU A 412 -6.72 -23.32 -8.51
C GLU A 412 -7.15 -23.92 -9.87
N PHE A 413 -6.22 -24.46 -10.66
CA PHE A 413 -6.51 -25.19 -11.93
C PHE A 413 -6.19 -26.69 -11.87
N GLY A 414 -6.51 -27.35 -10.77
CA GLY A 414 -6.72 -28.81 -10.74
C GLY A 414 -7.90 -29.20 -11.61
N ALA A 415 -7.68 -30.24 -12.43
CA ALA A 415 -8.54 -30.74 -13.50
C ALA A 415 -10.05 -30.83 -13.17
N PRO A 416 -10.95 -30.71 -14.18
CA PRO A 416 -12.37 -30.88 -13.98
C PRO A 416 -12.66 -32.33 -13.59
N GLU A 417 -13.29 -32.54 -12.43
CA GLU A 417 -13.91 -33.82 -12.09
C GLU A 417 -14.92 -34.16 -13.17
N GLU A 418 -14.74 -35.32 -13.77
CA GLU A 418 -15.73 -35.94 -14.67
C GLU A 418 -17.06 -36.10 -13.92
N GLY A 419 -18.08 -35.41 -14.40
CA GLY A 419 -19.46 -35.56 -13.88
C GLY A 419 -19.99 -36.99 -14.14
N PRO A 420 -20.91 -37.48 -13.30
CA PRO A 420 -21.45 -38.81 -13.45
C PRO A 420 -22.24 -38.95 -14.76
N GLU A 421 -21.90 -39.96 -15.56
CA GLU A 421 -22.66 -40.40 -16.72
C GLU A 421 -24.10 -40.75 -16.30
N PHE A 422 -25.07 -40.03 -16.79
CA PHE A 422 -26.45 -40.46 -16.80
C PHE A 422 -26.61 -41.50 -17.92
N GLY A 423 -26.61 -42.79 -17.54
CA GLY A 423 -27.05 -43.87 -18.41
C GLY A 423 -28.53 -43.71 -18.78
N GLY A 424 -28.78 -43.68 -20.07
CA GLY A 424 -30.15 -43.74 -20.63
C GLY A 424 -30.74 -45.15 -20.62
N GLU A 425 -31.99 -45.21 -20.28
CA GLU A 425 -33.02 -46.07 -20.91
C GLU A 425 -34.23 -45.21 -21.22
#